data_06b67ec58d988de875f01d700658d36b
#
_entry.id   06b67ec58d988de875f01d700658d36b
#
_cell.length_a   1.000
_cell.length_b   1.000
_cell.length_c   1.000
_cell.angle_alpha   90.00
_cell.angle_beta   90.00
_cell.angle_gamma   90.00
#
_symmetry.space_group_name_H-M   'P 1'
#
loop_
_entity.id
_entity.type
_entity.pdbx_description
1 polymer ?
#
loop_
_entity_poly.entity_id
_entity_poly.type
_entity_poly.pdbx_seq_one_letter_code
_entity_poly.pdbx_strand_id
1 'polypeptide(L)'
;MIIKFFDAVDRYLEIFSTFMMMITMCSATLIAFVNVVARYGFDYSMTWAGEAVSYLFIWCVLFGAAYGFKIGMHLGVTIVIQTIKPAIAKWLLSFSLVIILGYLICLFFWGIDFVKFNHMMEM
;
A
#
# COMPACT_ATOMS: atom_id res chain seq x y z
N MET A 1 -13.56 10.19 27.78
CA MET A 1 -12.22 9.62 28.06
C MET A 1 -11.81 8.65 26.94
N ILE A 2 -12.67 7.72 26.58
CA ILE A 2 -12.45 6.72 25.50
C ILE A 2 -12.19 7.37 24.12
N ILE A 3 -12.96 8.37 23.73
CA ILE A 3 -12.82 9.07 22.45
C ILE A 3 -11.44 9.75 22.31
N LYS A 4 -10.96 10.42 23.36
CA LYS A 4 -9.63 11.04 23.34
C LYS A 4 -8.48 10.02 23.20
N PHE A 5 -8.68 8.82 23.73
CA PHE A 5 -7.72 7.73 23.58
C PHE A 5 -7.67 7.24 22.13
N PHE A 6 -8.84 7.04 21.49
CA PHE A 6 -8.89 6.66 20.09
C PHE A 6 -8.31 7.73 19.16
N ASP A 7 -8.58 9.01 19.42
CA ASP A 7 -8.01 10.12 18.64
C ASP A 7 -6.48 10.18 18.78
N ALA A 8 -5.94 9.91 19.96
CA ALA A 8 -4.50 9.88 20.19
C ALA A 8 -3.83 8.71 19.46
N VAL A 9 -4.42 7.51 19.53
CA VAL A 9 -3.94 6.32 18.82
C VAL A 9 -3.98 6.54 17.31
N ASP A 10 -5.06 7.13 16.83
CA ASP A 10 -5.28 7.38 15.42
C ASP A 10 -4.27 8.38 14.85
N ARG A 11 -3.97 9.43 15.60
CA ARG A 11 -2.93 10.41 15.25
C ARG A 11 -1.52 9.80 15.27
N TYR A 12 -1.24 8.92 16.23
CA TYR A 12 0.04 8.23 16.30
C TYR A 12 0.25 7.29 15.11
N LEU A 13 -0.78 6.52 14.75
CA LEU A 13 -0.76 5.63 13.58
C LEU A 13 -0.57 6.42 12.27
N GLU A 14 -1.17 7.59 12.17
CA GLU A 14 -1.00 8.47 11.00
C GLU A 14 0.44 8.95 10.85
N ILE A 15 1.02 9.49 11.92
CA ILE A 15 2.40 9.96 11.92
C ILE A 15 3.35 8.80 11.61
N PHE A 16 3.12 7.65 12.23
CA PHE A 16 3.93 6.45 12.01
C PHE A 16 3.86 5.96 10.56
N SER A 17 2.67 5.85 9.99
CA SER A 17 2.47 5.41 8.59
C SER A 17 3.13 6.38 7.60
N THR A 18 2.96 7.70 7.81
CA THR A 18 3.57 8.72 6.96
C THR A 18 5.10 8.68 7.04
N PHE A 19 5.64 8.52 8.24
CA PHE A 19 7.09 8.41 8.44
C PHE A 19 7.66 7.15 7.78
N MET A 20 6.99 6.02 7.92
CA MET A 20 7.37 4.75 7.26
C MET A 20 7.32 4.86 5.73
N MET A 21 6.29 5.49 5.16
CA MET A 21 6.24 5.75 3.72
C MET A 21 7.42 6.58 3.24
N MET A 22 7.75 7.66 3.94
CA MET A 22 8.88 8.51 3.56
C MET A 22 10.21 7.76 3.61
N ILE A 23 10.47 7.01 4.69
CA ILE A 23 11.71 6.23 4.82
C ILE A 23 11.81 5.15 3.75
N THR A 24 10.76 4.36 3.55
CA THR A 24 10.77 3.28 2.57
C THR A 24 10.96 3.80 1.16
N MET A 25 10.31 4.90 0.81
CA MET A 25 10.45 5.53 -0.51
C MET A 25 11.84 6.13 -0.73
N CYS A 26 12.37 6.86 0.25
CA CYS A 26 13.73 7.42 0.17
C CYS A 26 14.79 6.31 0.07
N SER A 27 14.65 5.25 0.87
CA SER A 27 15.59 4.12 0.85
C SER A 27 15.54 3.37 -0.48
N ALA A 28 14.34 3.11 -1.01
CA ALA A 28 14.16 2.46 -2.31
C ALA A 28 14.80 3.29 -3.44
N THR A 29 14.58 4.59 -3.44
CA THR A 29 15.15 5.49 -4.45
C THR A 29 16.68 5.54 -4.34
N LEU A 30 17.23 5.62 -3.13
CA LEU A 30 18.68 5.60 -2.89
C LEU A 30 19.32 4.30 -3.39
N ILE A 31 18.76 3.14 -3.02
CA ILE A 31 19.28 1.84 -3.45
C ILE A 31 19.21 1.71 -4.98
N ALA A 32 18.09 2.10 -5.58
CA ALA A 32 17.95 2.09 -7.04
C ALA A 32 18.98 2.99 -7.71
N PHE A 33 19.18 4.21 -7.21
CA PHE A 33 20.16 5.15 -7.74
C PHE A 33 21.60 4.61 -7.64
N VAL A 34 21.99 4.10 -6.46
CA VAL A 34 23.31 3.49 -6.24
C VAL A 34 23.53 2.32 -7.17
N ASN A 35 22.51 1.46 -7.34
CA ASN A 35 22.61 0.31 -8.25
C ASN A 35 22.80 0.74 -9.71
N VAL A 36 22.12 1.79 -10.15
CA VAL A 36 22.29 2.36 -11.50
C VAL A 36 23.71 2.91 -11.68
N VAL A 37 24.21 3.70 -10.72
CA VAL A 37 25.57 4.27 -10.77
C VAL A 37 26.62 3.15 -10.74
N ALA A 38 26.46 2.13 -9.91
CA ALA A 38 27.36 0.99 -9.85
C ALA A 38 27.39 0.21 -11.17
N ARG A 39 26.23 0.01 -11.79
CA ARG A 39 26.12 -0.75 -13.05
C ARG A 39 26.73 -0.01 -14.23
N TYR A 40 26.50 1.28 -14.36
CA TYR A 40 26.99 2.07 -15.52
C TYR A 40 28.34 2.72 -15.28
N GLY A 41 28.74 2.96 -14.03
CA GLY A 41 30.03 3.60 -13.72
C GLY A 41 31.14 2.60 -13.41
N PHE A 42 30.82 1.44 -12.85
CA PHE A 42 31.79 0.46 -12.39
C PHE A 42 31.59 -0.95 -12.97
N ASP A 43 30.66 -1.13 -13.92
CA ASP A 43 30.27 -2.43 -14.48
C ASP A 43 29.91 -3.49 -13.42
N TYR A 44 29.50 -3.03 -12.22
CA TYR A 44 29.16 -3.88 -11.10
C TYR A 44 27.64 -3.88 -10.87
N SER A 45 26.99 -5.03 -11.07
CA SER A 45 25.55 -5.20 -10.86
C SER A 45 25.28 -5.84 -9.49
N MET A 46 24.58 -5.10 -8.61
CA MET A 46 24.12 -5.63 -7.32
C MET A 46 22.83 -6.43 -7.54
N THR A 47 22.93 -7.76 -7.56
CA THR A 47 21.79 -8.68 -7.82
C THR A 47 20.67 -8.51 -6.78
N TRP A 48 21.03 -8.29 -5.52
CA TRP A 48 20.08 -8.13 -4.41
C TRP A 48 19.34 -6.77 -4.40
N ALA A 49 19.89 -5.76 -5.08
CA ALA A 49 19.33 -4.41 -5.05
C ALA A 49 17.91 -4.34 -5.66
N GLY A 50 17.65 -5.10 -6.72
CA GLY A 50 16.33 -5.18 -7.34
C GLY A 50 15.27 -5.77 -6.40
N GLU A 51 15.62 -6.82 -5.68
CA GLU A 51 14.73 -7.45 -4.69
C GLU A 51 14.47 -6.52 -3.50
N ALA A 52 15.52 -5.89 -2.96
CA ALA A 52 15.41 -4.95 -1.86
C ALA A 52 14.50 -3.77 -2.20
N VAL A 53 14.65 -3.19 -3.39
CA VAL A 53 13.78 -2.11 -3.89
C VAL A 53 12.33 -2.57 -4.00
N SER A 54 12.10 -3.78 -4.51
CA SER A 54 10.73 -4.34 -4.62
C SER A 54 10.07 -4.51 -3.26
N TYR A 55 10.77 -5.04 -2.26
CA TYR A 55 10.26 -5.16 -0.90
C TYR A 55 9.96 -3.81 -0.26
N LEU A 56 10.83 -2.82 -0.44
CA LEU A 56 10.61 -1.47 0.07
C LEU A 56 9.40 -0.80 -0.57
N PHE A 57 9.17 -1.01 -1.88
CA PHE A 57 7.95 -0.53 -2.55
C PHE A 57 6.69 -1.20 -2.03
N ILE A 58 6.71 -2.51 -1.78
CA ILE A 58 5.57 -3.22 -1.19
C ILE A 58 5.21 -2.60 0.17
N TRP A 59 6.18 -2.38 1.05
CA TRP A 59 5.96 -1.73 2.33
C TRP A 59 5.44 -0.29 2.18
N CYS A 60 6.00 0.47 1.27
CA CYS A 60 5.54 1.83 0.97
C CYS A 60 4.07 1.85 0.54
N VAL A 61 3.68 0.94 -0.35
CA VAL A 61 2.29 0.81 -0.83
C VAL A 61 1.35 0.38 0.29
N LEU A 62 1.75 -0.55 1.16
CA LEU A 62 0.93 -0.99 2.28
C LEU A 62 0.65 0.16 3.27
N PHE A 63 1.67 0.91 3.67
CA PHE A 63 1.49 2.07 4.53
C PHE A 63 0.71 3.20 3.83
N GLY A 64 0.96 3.41 2.53
CA GLY A 64 0.22 4.37 1.72
C GLY A 64 -1.26 4.02 1.58
N ALA A 65 -1.58 2.75 1.37
CA ALA A 65 -2.96 2.28 1.32
C ALA A 65 -3.67 2.48 2.67
N ALA A 66 -3.02 2.09 3.78
CA ALA A 66 -3.57 2.28 5.13
C ALA A 66 -3.88 3.76 5.42
N TYR A 67 -2.95 4.66 5.06
CA TYR A 67 -3.14 6.10 5.19
C TYR A 67 -4.24 6.63 4.26
N GLY A 68 -4.27 6.16 3.01
CA GLY A 68 -5.30 6.52 2.03
C GLY A 68 -6.71 6.11 2.46
N PHE A 69 -6.86 4.94 3.06
CA PHE A 69 -8.14 4.51 3.66
C PHE A 69 -8.60 5.45 4.78
N LYS A 70 -7.68 5.91 5.62
CA LYS A 70 -7.98 6.81 6.73
C LYS A 70 -8.48 8.18 6.24
N ILE A 71 -7.83 8.76 5.25
CA ILE A 71 -8.22 10.07 4.69
C ILE A 71 -9.49 9.98 3.81
N GLY A 72 -9.97 8.76 3.58
CA GLY A 72 -11.13 8.55 2.69
C GLY A 72 -10.81 8.87 1.24
N MET A 73 -9.54 8.75 0.85
CA MET A 73 -9.08 9.00 -0.52
C MET A 73 -9.50 7.91 -1.52
N HIS A 74 -10.69 7.35 -1.37
CA HIS A 74 -11.42 6.79 -2.50
C HIS A 74 -11.97 7.96 -3.35
N LEU A 75 -11.03 8.73 -3.90
CA LEU A 75 -11.27 10.00 -4.60
C LEU A 75 -12.40 9.92 -5.64
N GLY A 76 -12.54 8.80 -6.32
CA GLY A 76 -13.63 8.60 -7.28
C GLY A 76 -15.01 8.56 -6.62
N VAL A 77 -15.12 7.94 -5.44
CA VAL A 77 -16.39 7.75 -4.76
C VAL A 77 -16.81 9.02 -4.03
N THR A 78 -15.85 9.75 -3.43
CA THR A 78 -16.17 10.98 -2.67
C THR A 78 -16.70 12.11 -3.57
N ILE A 79 -16.11 12.31 -4.74
CA ILE A 79 -16.59 13.31 -5.73
C ILE A 79 -17.98 12.96 -6.22
N VAL A 80 -18.23 11.69 -6.52
CA VAL A 80 -19.54 11.21 -6.98
C VAL A 80 -20.60 11.36 -5.88
N ILE A 81 -20.26 11.04 -4.63
CA ILE A 81 -21.19 11.16 -3.47
C ILE A 81 -21.59 12.60 -3.21
N GLN A 82 -20.69 13.57 -3.38
CA GLN A 82 -21.01 15.00 -3.18
C GLN A 82 -21.94 15.56 -4.26
N THR A 83 -21.98 14.92 -5.44
CA THR A 83 -22.77 15.38 -6.59
C THR A 83 -24.15 14.71 -6.68
N ILE A 84 -24.37 13.57 -6.02
CA ILE A 84 -25.57 12.73 -6.16
C ILE A 84 -26.45 12.77 -4.90
N LYS A 85 -27.77 12.54 -5.06
CA LYS A 85 -28.74 12.47 -3.97
C LYS A 85 -28.32 11.43 -2.90
N PRO A 86 -28.49 11.72 -1.60
CA PRO A 86 -27.96 10.90 -0.50
C PRO A 86 -28.48 9.44 -0.49
N ALA A 87 -29.64 9.19 -1.06
CA ALA A 87 -30.21 7.84 -1.16
C ALA A 87 -29.41 6.97 -2.16
N ILE A 88 -29.01 7.53 -3.30
CA ILE A 88 -28.23 6.83 -4.34
C ILE A 88 -26.78 6.66 -3.88
N ALA A 89 -26.25 7.66 -3.17
CA ALA A 89 -24.90 7.61 -2.62
C ALA A 89 -24.69 6.44 -1.65
N LYS A 90 -25.67 6.12 -0.81
CA LYS A 90 -25.62 4.96 0.11
C LYS A 90 -25.54 3.62 -0.65
N TRP A 91 -26.32 3.47 -1.69
CA TRP A 91 -26.30 2.26 -2.53
C TRP A 91 -24.96 2.11 -3.27
N LEU A 92 -24.44 3.19 -3.79
CA LEU A 92 -23.14 3.20 -4.48
C LEU A 92 -21.97 2.84 -3.53
N LEU A 93 -21.99 3.40 -2.31
CA LEU A 93 -21.04 3.07 -1.26
C LEU A 93 -21.09 1.59 -0.88
N SER A 94 -22.30 1.06 -0.65
CA SER A 94 -22.47 -0.35 -0.31
C SER A 94 -21.97 -1.28 -1.42
N PHE A 95 -22.27 -0.95 -2.67
CA PHE A 95 -21.80 -1.69 -3.83
C PHE A 95 -20.27 -1.65 -3.99
N SER A 96 -19.66 -0.47 -3.79
CA SER A 96 -18.21 -0.30 -3.80
C SER A 96 -17.53 -1.12 -2.71
N LEU A 97 -18.08 -1.15 -1.50
CA LEU A 97 -17.55 -1.96 -0.39
C LEU A 97 -17.59 -3.46 -0.72
N VAL A 98 -18.67 -3.94 -1.32
CA VAL A 98 -18.79 -5.35 -1.72
C VAL A 98 -17.74 -5.71 -2.76
N ILE A 99 -17.50 -4.84 -3.76
CA ILE A 99 -16.47 -5.06 -4.77
C ILE A 99 -15.07 -5.09 -4.14
N ILE A 100 -14.76 -4.15 -3.25
CA ILE A 100 -13.46 -4.09 -2.57
C ILE A 100 -13.24 -5.34 -1.72
N LEU A 101 -14.25 -5.78 -0.96
CA LEU A 101 -14.18 -7.02 -0.18
C LEU A 101 -13.98 -8.24 -1.06
N GLY A 102 -14.72 -8.35 -2.15
CA GLY A 102 -14.56 -9.44 -3.11
C GLY A 102 -13.15 -9.47 -3.71
N TYR A 103 -12.62 -8.32 -4.09
CA TYR A 103 -11.26 -8.20 -4.60
C TYR A 103 -10.20 -8.61 -3.57
N LEU A 104 -10.35 -8.18 -2.30
CA LEU A 104 -9.43 -8.57 -1.21
C LEU A 104 -9.45 -10.07 -0.95
N ILE A 105 -10.64 -10.70 -1.00
CA ILE A 105 -10.78 -12.14 -0.85
C ILE A 105 -10.08 -12.87 -2.00
N CYS A 106 -10.27 -12.44 -3.24
CA CYS A 106 -9.58 -13.01 -4.40
C CYS A 106 -8.06 -12.86 -4.29
N LEU A 107 -7.56 -11.70 -3.88
CA LEU A 107 -6.13 -11.47 -3.66
C LEU A 107 -5.57 -12.37 -2.56
N PHE A 108 -6.34 -12.61 -1.50
CA PHE A 108 -5.93 -13.50 -0.40
C PHE A 108 -5.74 -14.94 -0.89
N PHE A 109 -6.69 -15.48 -1.65
CA PHE A 109 -6.58 -16.83 -2.18
C PHE A 109 -5.44 -16.95 -3.21
N TRP A 110 -5.32 -16.01 -4.12
CA TRP A 110 -4.22 -15.99 -5.10
C TRP A 110 -2.85 -15.80 -4.42
N GLY A 111 -2.79 -15.02 -3.34
CA GLY A 111 -1.58 -14.86 -2.54
C GLY A 111 -1.13 -16.17 -1.91
N ILE A 112 -2.05 -16.97 -1.38
CA ILE A 112 -1.75 -18.30 -0.82
C ILE A 112 -1.23 -19.23 -1.92
N ASP A 113 -1.86 -19.26 -3.07
CA ASP A 113 -1.45 -20.10 -4.18
C ASP A 113 -0.07 -19.68 -4.73
N PHE A 114 0.19 -18.37 -4.78
CA PHE A 114 1.50 -17.84 -5.17
C PHE A 114 2.61 -18.25 -4.18
N VAL A 115 2.36 -18.19 -2.89
CA VAL A 115 3.33 -18.64 -1.87
C VAL A 115 3.59 -20.14 -1.99
N LYS A 116 2.56 -20.95 -2.18
CA LYS A 116 2.71 -22.41 -2.41
C LYS A 116 3.53 -22.72 -3.65
N PHE A 117 3.26 -22.01 -4.74
CA PHE A 117 3.99 -22.16 -6.00
C PHE A 117 5.48 -21.81 -5.82
N ASN A 118 5.78 -20.70 -5.17
CA ASN A 118 7.16 -20.28 -4.90
C ASN A 118 7.91 -21.29 -4.03
N HIS A 119 7.26 -21.81 -2.99
CA HIS A 119 7.85 -22.83 -2.12
C HIS A 119 8.14 -24.16 -2.86
N MET A 120 7.33 -24.51 -3.86
CA MET A 120 7.59 -25.69 -4.71
C MET A 120 8.74 -25.47 -5.69
N MET A 121 9.04 -24.23 -6.08
CA MET A 121 10.13 -23.90 -7.00
C MET A 121 11.50 -23.83 -6.31
N GLU A 122 11.52 -23.63 -4.99
CA GLU A 122 12.74 -23.61 -4.18
C GLU A 122 13.19 -25.01 -3.72
N MET A 123 12.40 -26.07 -3.91
CA MET A 123 12.75 -27.46 -3.66
C MET A 123 13.22 -28.18 -4.92
#